data_a4302d8fbdd717c42e799c13311a22de
#
_entry.id   a4302d8fbdd717c42e799c13311a22de
#
_cell.length_a   1.000
_cell.length_b   1.000
_cell.length_c   1.000
_cell.angle_alpha   90.00
_cell.angle_beta   90.00
_cell.angle_gamma   90.00
#
_symmetry.space_group_name_H-M   'P 1'
#
loop_
_entity.id
_entity.type
_entity.pdbx_description
1 polymer ?
#
loop_
_entity_poly.entity_id
_entity_poly.type
_entity_poly.pdbx_seq_one_letter_code
_entity_poly.pdbx_strand_id
1 'polypeptide(L)'
;MNNTTLKKIRYAGIAMQIPKSWKAESAEYDEADGSKSYSLCLYGNGRDARSIDLSIGVIPEGSDAYVEASRAYEEVICEDDLKNNDEPILSFDFQNLKAYGFNILTEDGMPCLFFCVCLPALGENSLLTVLTCAPNEKQLQDLVAFVEENLSVE
;
A
#
# COMPACT_ATOMS: atom_id res chain seq x y z
N MET A 1 17.39 -20.00 8.50
CA MET A 1 16.97 -18.79 9.11
C MET A 1 17.52 -17.59 8.38
N ASN A 2 16.72 -16.68 8.34
CA ASN A 2 17.01 -15.50 7.58
C ASN A 2 17.75 -14.46 8.40
N ASN A 3 18.96 -14.15 8.02
CA ASN A 3 19.76 -13.14 8.70
C ASN A 3 19.71 -11.80 7.97
N THR A 4 18.62 -11.56 7.30
CA THR A 4 18.49 -10.33 6.54
C THR A 4 18.62 -9.13 7.46
N THR A 5 19.57 -8.28 7.17
CA THR A 5 19.71 -7.03 7.86
C THR A 5 18.72 -6.05 7.29
N LEU A 6 18.03 -5.35 8.16
CA LEU A 6 17.03 -4.36 7.74
C LEU A 6 17.58 -2.96 7.90
N LYS A 7 17.06 -2.05 7.11
CA LYS A 7 17.30 -0.62 7.27
C LYS A 7 15.97 0.08 7.41
N LYS A 8 15.96 1.19 8.13
CA LYS A 8 14.75 1.95 8.39
C LYS A 8 14.69 3.16 7.49
N ILE A 9 13.57 3.30 6.78
CA ILE A 9 13.29 4.46 5.94
C ILE A 9 12.21 5.28 6.65
N ARG A 10 12.49 6.56 6.90
CA ARG A 10 11.52 7.48 7.51
C ARG A 10 11.08 8.48 6.47
N TYR A 11 9.78 8.67 6.36
CA TYR A 11 9.25 9.61 5.38
C TYR A 11 7.80 9.94 5.71
N ALA A 12 7.47 11.23 5.67
CA ALA A 12 6.09 11.71 5.80
C ALA A 12 5.36 11.21 7.05
N GLY A 13 6.08 11.05 8.15
CA GLY A 13 5.50 10.63 9.42
C GLY A 13 5.41 9.14 9.63
N ILE A 14 5.89 8.34 8.67
CA ILE A 14 5.95 6.90 8.85
C ILE A 14 7.39 6.42 8.80
N ALA A 15 7.61 5.23 9.31
CA ALA A 15 8.89 4.55 9.21
C ALA A 15 8.61 3.13 8.75
N MET A 16 9.45 2.65 7.85
CA MET A 16 9.33 1.30 7.31
C MET A 16 10.69 0.64 7.31
N GLN A 17 10.76 -0.58 7.85
CA GLN A 17 11.99 -1.34 7.81
C GLN A 17 11.95 -2.28 6.61
N ILE A 18 12.99 -2.22 5.78
CA ILE A 18 13.08 -3.02 4.57
C ILE A 18 14.43 -3.71 4.52
N PRO A 19 14.57 -4.76 3.72
CA PRO A 19 15.88 -5.38 3.54
C PRO A 19 16.90 -4.36 3.06
N LYS A 20 18.11 -4.50 3.54
CA LYS A 20 19.16 -3.51 3.27
C LYS A 20 19.47 -3.37 1.79
N SER A 21 19.29 -4.44 1.02
CA SER A 21 19.55 -4.42 -0.42
C SER A 21 18.46 -3.72 -1.23
N TRP A 22 17.31 -3.44 -0.64
CA TRP A 22 16.21 -2.80 -1.36
C TRP A 22 16.49 -1.32 -1.56
N LYS A 23 15.84 -0.77 -2.57
CA LYS A 23 15.90 0.65 -2.88
C LYS A 23 14.64 1.34 -2.44
N ALA A 24 14.76 2.63 -2.16
CA ALA A 24 13.62 3.45 -1.75
C ALA A 24 13.63 4.74 -2.57
N GLU A 25 12.46 5.12 -3.08
CA GLU A 25 12.26 6.37 -3.80
C GLU A 25 11.06 7.07 -3.24
N SER A 26 11.17 8.36 -3.02
CA SER A 26 10.08 9.13 -2.44
C SER A 26 9.72 10.30 -3.33
N ALA A 27 8.47 10.74 -3.23
CA ALA A 27 7.98 11.87 -3.98
C ALA A 27 6.89 12.58 -3.18
N GLU A 28 6.72 13.85 -3.46
CA GLU A 28 5.74 14.69 -2.80
C GLU A 28 4.92 15.37 -3.88
N TYR A 29 3.60 15.42 -3.70
CA TYR A 29 2.69 15.99 -4.68
C TYR A 29 1.81 17.05 -4.05
N ASP A 30 1.57 18.12 -4.78
CA ASP A 30 0.59 19.14 -4.38
C ASP A 30 -0.76 18.76 -4.99
N GLU A 31 -1.77 18.70 -4.14
CA GLU A 31 -3.12 18.37 -4.58
C GLU A 31 -3.91 19.63 -4.89
N ALA A 32 -4.99 19.46 -5.65
CA ALA A 32 -5.81 20.59 -6.09
C ALA A 32 -6.43 21.35 -4.93
N ASP A 33 -6.67 20.67 -3.81
CA ASP A 33 -7.29 21.30 -2.63
C ASP A 33 -6.28 22.01 -1.72
N GLY A 34 -5.00 22.04 -2.13
CA GLY A 34 -3.96 22.68 -1.34
C GLY A 34 -3.25 21.76 -0.36
N SER A 35 -3.72 20.53 -0.20
CA SER A 35 -3.03 19.56 0.64
C SER A 35 -1.86 18.94 -0.12
N LYS A 36 -1.06 18.17 0.60
CA LYS A 36 0.05 17.43 -0.02
C LYS A 36 -0.17 15.94 0.15
N SER A 37 0.26 15.19 -0.84
CA SER A 37 0.33 13.74 -0.73
C SER A 37 1.78 13.29 -0.91
N TYR A 38 2.09 12.15 -0.36
CA TYR A 38 3.45 11.64 -0.32
C TYR A 38 3.45 10.20 -0.79
N SER A 39 4.45 9.83 -1.57
CA SER A 39 4.61 8.43 -1.96
C SER A 39 6.01 7.94 -1.66
N LEU A 40 6.09 6.69 -1.27
CA LEU A 40 7.34 6.02 -0.95
C LEU A 40 7.31 4.66 -1.62
N CYS A 41 8.17 4.47 -2.61
CA CYS A 41 8.27 3.21 -3.34
C CYS A 41 9.47 2.44 -2.83
N LEU A 42 9.24 1.22 -2.40
CA LEU A 42 10.26 0.34 -1.85
C LEU A 42 10.30 -0.91 -2.71
N TYR A 43 11.46 -1.26 -3.23
CA TYR A 43 11.50 -2.38 -4.16
C TYR A 43 12.80 -3.16 -4.07
N GLY A 44 12.68 -4.44 -4.38
CA GLY A 44 13.81 -5.33 -4.36
C GLY A 44 14.81 -5.00 -5.44
N ASN A 45 16.01 -5.50 -5.27
CA ASN A 45 17.12 -5.27 -6.18
C ASN A 45 17.41 -6.56 -6.94
N GLY A 46 17.79 -6.42 -8.22
CA GLY A 46 18.16 -7.55 -9.03
C GLY A 46 17.01 -8.51 -9.28
N ARG A 47 17.12 -9.72 -8.78
CA ARG A 47 16.12 -10.76 -9.03
C ARG A 47 14.91 -10.69 -8.10
N ASP A 48 14.98 -9.84 -7.11
CA ASP A 48 13.88 -9.70 -6.16
C ASP A 48 12.82 -8.80 -6.76
N ALA A 49 11.72 -9.39 -7.23
CA ALA A 49 10.67 -8.66 -7.92
C ALA A 49 9.59 -8.11 -6.99
N ARG A 50 9.79 -8.22 -5.68
CA ARG A 50 8.81 -7.70 -4.72
C ARG A 50 8.88 -6.19 -4.65
N SER A 51 7.73 -5.56 -4.43
CA SER A 51 7.68 -4.11 -4.25
C SER A 51 6.57 -3.74 -3.28
N ILE A 52 6.78 -2.62 -2.62
CA ILE A 52 5.81 -2.02 -1.70
C ILE A 52 5.71 -0.55 -2.06
N ASP A 53 4.52 -0.10 -2.43
CA ASP A 53 4.26 1.31 -2.67
C ASP A 53 3.36 1.83 -1.57
N LEU A 54 3.82 2.86 -0.87
CA LEU A 54 3.07 3.49 0.20
C LEU A 54 2.73 4.91 -0.21
N SER A 55 1.48 5.30 -0.03
CA SER A 55 1.04 6.66 -0.29
C SER A 55 0.28 7.18 0.91
N ILE A 56 0.56 8.43 1.27
CA ILE A 56 -0.11 9.09 2.38
C ILE A 56 -0.75 10.36 1.85
N GLY A 57 -2.03 10.52 2.11
CA GLY A 57 -2.75 11.69 1.69
C GLY A 57 -3.90 12.00 2.63
N VAL A 58 -4.55 13.13 2.37
CA VAL A 58 -5.73 13.56 3.12
C VAL A 58 -6.94 13.29 2.27
N ILE A 59 -7.94 12.64 2.84
CA ILE A 59 -9.18 12.35 2.14
C ILE A 59 -10.24 13.38 2.53
N PRO A 60 -11.28 13.57 1.69
CA PRO A 60 -12.34 14.51 2.00
C PRO A 60 -13.06 14.14 3.29
N GLU A 61 -13.53 15.15 3.99
CA GLU A 61 -14.35 14.92 5.17
C GLU A 61 -15.57 14.09 4.78
N GLY A 62 -15.87 13.09 5.58
CA GLY A 62 -16.98 12.18 5.29
C GLY A 62 -16.61 10.98 4.46
N SER A 63 -15.40 10.93 3.92
CA SER A 63 -14.91 9.75 3.24
C SER A 63 -14.19 8.83 4.24
N ASP A 64 -13.89 7.63 3.84
CA ASP A 64 -13.16 6.68 4.66
C ASP A 64 -12.39 5.70 3.77
N ALA A 65 -11.71 4.76 4.42
CA ALA A 65 -10.87 3.80 3.69
C ALA A 65 -11.69 2.93 2.74
N TYR A 66 -12.92 2.57 3.13
CA TYR A 66 -13.77 1.77 2.26
C TYR A 66 -14.16 2.54 1.00
N VAL A 67 -14.56 3.80 1.16
CA VAL A 67 -14.95 4.65 0.03
C VAL A 67 -13.77 4.83 -0.93
N GLU A 68 -12.58 5.09 -0.38
CA GLU A 68 -11.41 5.31 -1.22
C GLU A 68 -10.98 4.03 -1.94
N ALA A 69 -11.06 2.88 -1.27
CA ALA A 69 -10.75 1.62 -1.90
C ALA A 69 -11.75 1.29 -3.01
N SER A 70 -13.03 1.57 -2.77
CA SER A 70 -14.07 1.35 -3.77
C SER A 70 -13.87 2.22 -5.01
N ARG A 71 -13.48 3.47 -4.80
CA ARG A 71 -13.22 4.38 -5.90
C ARG A 71 -12.04 3.90 -6.74
N ALA A 72 -10.98 3.46 -6.09
CA ALA A 72 -9.82 2.92 -6.79
C ALA A 72 -10.19 1.66 -7.57
N TYR A 73 -11.01 0.81 -6.98
CA TYR A 73 -11.45 -0.41 -7.63
C TYR A 73 -12.22 -0.11 -8.91
N GLU A 74 -13.11 0.86 -8.87
CA GLU A 74 -13.89 1.25 -10.06
C GLU A 74 -12.98 1.74 -11.18
N GLU A 75 -11.93 2.49 -10.85
CA GLU A 75 -10.98 2.96 -11.85
C GLU A 75 -10.26 1.79 -12.52
N VAL A 76 -9.83 0.81 -11.74
CA VAL A 76 -9.13 -0.35 -12.27
C VAL A 76 -10.05 -1.18 -13.16
N ILE A 77 -11.29 -1.39 -12.74
CA ILE A 77 -12.25 -2.17 -13.51
C ILE A 77 -12.54 -1.53 -14.85
N CYS A 78 -12.70 -0.20 -14.86
CA CYS A 78 -12.97 0.50 -16.12
C CYS A 78 -11.84 0.36 -17.10
N GLU A 79 -10.60 0.33 -16.62
CA GLU A 79 -9.45 0.22 -17.49
C GLU A 79 -9.23 -1.19 -18.02
N ASP A 80 -9.42 -2.17 -17.15
CA ASP A 80 -9.02 -3.55 -17.46
C ASP A 80 -10.16 -4.47 -17.77
N ASP A 81 -11.37 -3.97 -17.78
CA ASP A 81 -12.54 -4.76 -18.12
C ASP A 81 -12.75 -5.96 -17.17
N LEU A 82 -12.35 -5.82 -15.93
CA LEU A 82 -12.49 -6.87 -14.92
C LEU A 82 -13.89 -6.84 -14.35
N LYS A 83 -14.77 -7.64 -14.90
CA LYS A 83 -16.19 -7.49 -14.61
C LYS A 83 -16.79 -8.46 -13.63
N ASN A 84 -16.11 -9.52 -13.31
CA ASN A 84 -16.78 -10.65 -12.67
C ASN A 84 -16.33 -10.87 -11.26
N ASN A 85 -16.22 -9.82 -10.51
CA ASN A 85 -15.78 -9.94 -9.15
C ASN A 85 -16.98 -9.76 -8.23
N ASP A 86 -17.45 -10.84 -7.65
CA ASP A 86 -18.61 -10.80 -6.77
C ASP A 86 -18.30 -10.13 -5.45
N GLU A 87 -17.04 -10.16 -5.06
CA GLU A 87 -16.60 -9.56 -3.81
C GLU A 87 -15.44 -8.63 -4.08
N PRO A 88 -15.71 -7.48 -4.67
CA PRO A 88 -14.61 -6.62 -5.12
C PRO A 88 -13.76 -6.10 -3.98
N ILE A 89 -14.37 -5.74 -2.86
CA ILE A 89 -13.62 -5.11 -1.77
C ILE A 89 -13.50 -6.07 -0.59
N LEU A 90 -12.26 -6.38 -0.26
CA LEU A 90 -11.92 -7.19 0.90
C LEU A 90 -11.78 -6.29 2.12
N SER A 91 -12.09 -6.83 3.30
CA SER A 91 -11.82 -6.13 4.54
C SER A 91 -10.98 -7.01 5.44
N PHE A 92 -10.04 -6.40 6.13
CA PHE A 92 -9.16 -7.14 7.03
C PHE A 92 -8.56 -6.18 8.04
N ASP A 93 -7.96 -6.74 9.08
CA ASP A 93 -7.32 -5.91 10.10
C ASP A 93 -5.87 -5.67 9.74
N PHE A 94 -5.44 -4.42 9.88
CA PHE A 94 -4.06 -4.03 9.67
C PHE A 94 -3.64 -3.19 10.89
N GLN A 95 -2.79 -3.74 11.73
CA GLN A 95 -2.34 -3.06 12.96
C GLN A 95 -3.54 -2.56 13.80
N ASN A 96 -4.54 -3.43 13.95
CA ASN A 96 -5.76 -3.15 14.72
C ASN A 96 -6.65 -2.07 14.11
N LEU A 97 -6.39 -1.70 12.87
CA LEU A 97 -7.24 -0.78 12.12
C LEU A 97 -7.89 -1.55 10.98
N LYS A 98 -9.06 -1.12 10.56
CA LYS A 98 -9.75 -1.80 9.48
C LYS A 98 -9.23 -1.32 8.13
N ALA A 99 -8.74 -2.25 7.33
CA ALA A 99 -8.26 -1.97 5.99
C ALA A 99 -9.23 -2.52 4.96
N TYR A 100 -9.28 -1.88 3.80
CA TYR A 100 -10.14 -2.29 2.69
C TYR A 100 -9.33 -2.28 1.41
N GLY A 101 -9.49 -3.30 0.61
CA GLY A 101 -8.70 -3.39 -0.60
C GLY A 101 -9.17 -4.45 -1.57
N PHE A 102 -8.36 -4.74 -2.54
CA PHE A 102 -8.70 -5.71 -3.58
C PHE A 102 -7.43 -6.27 -4.21
N ASN A 103 -7.58 -7.45 -4.80
CA ASN A 103 -6.49 -8.09 -5.51
C ASN A 103 -6.48 -7.67 -6.96
N ILE A 104 -5.29 -7.49 -7.51
CA ILE A 104 -5.09 -7.24 -8.94
C ILE A 104 -3.98 -8.14 -9.46
N LEU A 105 -3.98 -8.32 -10.77
CA LEU A 105 -2.86 -8.97 -11.45
C LEU A 105 -2.23 -7.96 -12.38
N THR A 106 -0.90 -7.94 -12.43
CA THR A 106 -0.22 -7.13 -13.42
C THR A 106 -0.36 -7.79 -14.79
N GLU A 107 0.07 -7.10 -15.84
CA GLU A 107 0.04 -7.66 -17.19
C GLU A 107 0.87 -8.94 -17.27
N ASP A 108 1.91 -9.04 -16.47
CA ASP A 108 2.76 -10.23 -16.41
C ASP A 108 2.20 -11.34 -15.53
N GLY A 109 1.03 -11.11 -14.94
CA GLY A 109 0.41 -12.09 -14.08
C GLY A 109 0.90 -12.11 -12.65
N MET A 110 1.64 -11.10 -12.21
CA MET A 110 2.06 -11.00 -10.82
C MET A 110 0.89 -10.61 -9.93
N PRO A 111 0.66 -11.33 -8.83
CA PRO A 111 -0.40 -10.94 -7.90
C PRO A 111 0.00 -9.71 -7.09
N CYS A 112 -0.96 -8.84 -6.89
CA CYS A 112 -0.80 -7.63 -6.11
C CYS A 112 -1.99 -7.46 -5.19
N LEU A 113 -1.77 -6.84 -4.05
CA LEU A 113 -2.84 -6.44 -3.15
C LEU A 113 -2.75 -4.93 -2.95
N PHE A 114 -3.84 -4.26 -3.27
CA PHE A 114 -4.01 -2.83 -3.03
C PHE A 114 -4.94 -2.69 -1.84
N PHE A 115 -4.59 -1.86 -0.86
CA PHE A 115 -5.51 -1.59 0.24
C PHE A 115 -5.30 -0.20 0.83
N CYS A 116 -6.36 0.28 1.50
CA CYS A 116 -6.38 1.58 2.14
C CYS A 116 -6.69 1.40 3.62
N VAL A 117 -6.05 2.19 4.46
CA VAL A 117 -6.33 2.22 5.89
C VAL A 117 -6.16 3.64 6.39
N CYS A 118 -7.11 4.07 7.24
CA CYS A 118 -7.00 5.39 7.85
C CYS A 118 -6.04 5.32 9.02
N LEU A 119 -5.13 6.29 9.10
CA LEU A 119 -4.14 6.36 10.17
C LEU A 119 -4.37 7.60 11.02
N PRO A 120 -5.20 7.50 12.07
CA PRO A 120 -5.49 8.68 12.91
C PRO A 120 -4.24 9.30 13.53
N ALA A 121 -3.21 8.48 13.76
CA ALA A 121 -1.99 8.99 14.35
C ALA A 121 -1.24 9.98 13.46
N LEU A 122 -1.49 9.96 12.14
CA LEU A 122 -0.90 10.92 11.22
C LEU A 122 -1.74 12.19 11.10
N GLY A 123 -2.97 12.14 11.55
CA GLY A 123 -3.86 13.29 11.47
C GLY A 123 -5.26 12.88 11.10
N GLU A 124 -6.18 13.78 11.33
CA GLU A 124 -7.56 13.57 10.96
C GLU A 124 -7.67 13.47 9.45
N ASN A 125 -8.42 12.50 8.96
CA ASN A 125 -8.62 12.25 7.54
C ASN A 125 -7.35 11.84 6.78
N SER A 126 -6.36 11.31 7.49
CA SER A 126 -5.16 10.79 6.81
C SER A 126 -5.37 9.36 6.37
N LEU A 127 -5.02 9.09 5.14
CA LEU A 127 -5.19 7.77 4.54
C LEU A 127 -3.83 7.24 4.09
N LEU A 128 -3.56 6.00 4.48
CA LEU A 128 -2.43 5.25 3.94
C LEU A 128 -2.96 4.32 2.87
N THR A 129 -2.35 4.38 1.70
CA THR A 129 -2.64 3.46 0.60
C THR A 129 -1.41 2.59 0.38
N VAL A 130 -1.62 1.29 0.30
CA VAL A 130 -0.54 0.32 0.15
C VAL A 130 -0.79 -0.51 -1.09
N LEU A 131 0.23 -0.65 -1.92
CA LEU A 131 0.21 -1.60 -3.03
C LEU A 131 1.41 -2.52 -2.88
N THR A 132 1.14 -3.80 -2.68
CA THR A 132 2.19 -4.80 -2.57
C THR A 132 2.13 -5.72 -3.77
N CYS A 133 3.29 -6.03 -4.35
CA CYS A 133 3.38 -6.93 -5.49
C CYS A 133 4.48 -7.95 -5.25
N ALA A 134 4.23 -9.18 -5.64
CA ALA A 134 5.18 -10.27 -5.44
C ALA A 134 5.01 -11.30 -6.57
N PRO A 135 6.03 -12.16 -6.79
CA PRO A 135 5.96 -13.12 -7.90
C PRO A 135 4.86 -14.16 -7.79
N ASN A 136 4.40 -14.49 -6.59
CA ASN A 136 3.34 -15.49 -6.40
C ASN A 136 2.54 -15.18 -5.14
N GLU A 137 1.43 -15.90 -4.97
CA GLU A 137 0.51 -15.63 -3.86
C GLU A 137 1.15 -15.81 -2.50
N LYS A 138 1.97 -16.84 -2.34
CA LYS A 138 2.58 -17.07 -1.05
C LYS A 138 3.53 -15.92 -0.68
N GLN A 139 4.34 -15.49 -1.62
CA GLN A 139 5.25 -14.38 -1.37
C GLN A 139 4.47 -13.08 -1.16
N LEU A 140 3.33 -12.93 -1.83
CA LEU A 140 2.48 -11.76 -1.60
C LEU A 140 1.94 -11.75 -0.17
N GLN A 141 1.44 -12.88 0.31
CA GLN A 141 0.95 -12.98 1.67
C GLN A 141 2.06 -12.67 2.68
N ASP A 142 3.25 -13.22 2.44
CA ASP A 142 4.39 -12.94 3.30
C ASP A 142 4.76 -11.46 3.27
N LEU A 143 4.67 -10.83 2.10
CA LEU A 143 5.00 -9.43 1.96
C LEU A 143 4.00 -8.53 2.70
N VAL A 144 2.71 -8.83 2.61
CA VAL A 144 1.70 -8.06 3.33
C VAL A 144 1.92 -8.17 4.84
N ALA A 145 2.22 -9.37 5.33
CA ALA A 145 2.54 -9.55 6.74
C ALA A 145 3.79 -8.78 7.14
N PHE A 146 4.78 -8.75 6.25
CA PHE A 146 6.02 -8.01 6.48
C PHE A 146 5.73 -6.51 6.62
N VAL A 147 4.87 -5.97 5.77
CA VAL A 147 4.49 -4.55 5.87
C VAL A 147 3.84 -4.26 7.21
N GLU A 148 2.92 -5.13 7.62
CA GLU A 148 2.22 -4.91 8.88
C GLU A 148 3.17 -4.93 10.07
N GLU A 149 4.16 -5.81 10.04
CA GLU A 149 5.12 -5.93 11.14
C GLU A 149 6.14 -4.83 11.19
N ASN A 150 6.45 -4.23 10.04
CA ASN A 150 7.62 -3.34 9.93
C ASN A 150 7.26 -1.89 9.63
N LEU A 151 6.00 -1.56 9.49
CA LEU A 151 5.54 -0.19 9.29
C LEU A 151 5.13 0.40 10.63
N SER A 152 5.57 1.60 10.90
CA SER A 152 5.16 2.29 12.12
C SER A 152 4.93 3.77 11.83
N VAL A 153 4.17 4.42 12.69
CA VAL A 153 3.97 5.87 12.63
C VAL A 153 4.95 6.51 13.61
N GLU A 154 5.66 7.49 13.14
CA GLU A 154 6.67 8.18 13.95
C GLU A 154 6.16 9.46 14.55
#